data_e9167cb113565be1f6be331215477655
#
_entry.id   e9167cb113565be1f6be331215477655
#
_cell.length_a   1.000
_cell.length_b   1.000
_cell.length_c   1.000
_cell.angle_alpha   90.00
_cell.angle_beta   90.00
_cell.angle_gamma   90.00
#
_symmetry.space_group_name_H-M   'P 1'
#
loop_
_entity.id
_entity.type
_entity.pdbx_description
1 polymer ?
#
loop_
_entity_poly.entity_id
_entity_poly.type
_entity_poly.pdbx_seq_one_letter_code
_entity_poly.pdbx_strand_id
1 'polypeptide(L)'
;YPMDDPDLLTGRRLETEALRRALAAPGRPGAACWASRAMEQRRARFARMPAGSVGYERWNELNEGLASYLEDLAQERHAPDLPADGYGPDTVRTAVYGVGPALADLLDRFDSAWKTKIDSGTAAGLDQLLTVDLPLAESAGCSFTAEEKERARAQAGEDTAKLVTGRKADRAAFFARPGVRLVIEAGSHPLGLQGFDPLNMEALGGSEVLHKRLLQLSNDRGTLEVFNREALTEGADAGDHHPLFAGVRTLTLSGLAAEPKVTREGETVKIETEGFTATLKGALVETTGNGVRIIRITWPPDPPPPAGATPPTAPGPHSSTD
;
A
#
# COMPACT_ATOMS: atom_id res chain seq x y z
N TYR A 1 0.99 3.77 2.25
CA TYR A 1 0.29 4.85 1.56
C TYR A 1 -0.72 5.50 2.52
N PRO A 2 -0.71 6.83 2.70
CA PRO A 2 -1.58 7.54 3.64
C PRO A 2 -3.02 7.67 3.09
N MET A 3 -3.83 6.64 3.30
CA MET A 3 -5.21 6.57 2.79
C MET A 3 -6.23 7.31 3.67
N ASP A 4 -5.87 7.67 4.88
CA ASP A 4 -6.72 8.28 5.90
C ASP A 4 -6.51 9.80 6.10
N ASP A 5 -5.66 10.41 5.27
CA ASP A 5 -5.46 11.87 5.25
C ASP A 5 -6.49 12.55 4.31
N PRO A 6 -7.46 13.32 4.84
CA PRO A 6 -8.49 13.97 4.03
C PRO A 6 -7.94 15.04 3.09
N ASP A 7 -6.82 15.69 3.44
CA ASP A 7 -6.22 16.70 2.57
C ASP A 7 -5.54 16.07 1.37
N LEU A 8 -4.86 14.91 1.55
CA LEU A 8 -4.27 14.16 0.45
C LEU A 8 -5.36 13.62 -0.48
N LEU A 9 -6.48 13.13 0.08
CA LEU A 9 -7.62 12.68 -0.71
C LEU A 9 -8.28 13.84 -1.46
N THR A 10 -8.39 15.02 -0.84
CA THR A 10 -8.88 16.24 -1.50
C THR A 10 -8.01 16.59 -2.70
N GLY A 11 -6.69 16.63 -2.52
CA GLY A 11 -5.74 16.88 -3.61
C GLY A 11 -5.88 15.90 -4.75
N ARG A 12 -6.06 14.61 -4.45
CA ARG A 12 -6.26 13.54 -5.45
C ARG A 12 -7.56 13.72 -6.23
N ARG A 13 -8.67 14.10 -5.58
CA ARG A 13 -9.95 14.36 -6.24
C ARG A 13 -9.88 15.57 -7.17
N LEU A 14 -9.25 16.65 -6.73
CA LEU A 14 -9.02 17.82 -7.57
C LEU A 14 -8.08 17.52 -8.75
N GLU A 15 -7.05 16.70 -8.54
CA GLU A 15 -6.19 16.18 -9.60
C GLU A 15 -7.01 15.39 -10.64
N THR A 16 -7.82 14.42 -10.20
CA THR A 16 -8.67 13.59 -11.07
C THR A 16 -9.65 14.45 -11.87
N GLU A 17 -10.31 15.41 -11.23
CA GLU A 17 -11.24 16.32 -11.90
C GLU A 17 -10.51 17.22 -12.91
N ALA A 18 -9.30 17.69 -12.61
CA ALA A 18 -8.51 18.47 -13.55
C ALA A 18 -8.07 17.63 -14.77
N LEU A 19 -7.67 16.36 -14.58
CA LEU A 19 -7.38 15.42 -15.67
C LEU A 19 -8.62 15.20 -16.54
N ARG A 20 -9.77 14.97 -15.92
CA ARG A 20 -11.05 14.79 -16.64
C ARG A 20 -11.39 16.02 -17.52
N ARG A 21 -11.22 17.22 -16.97
CA ARG A 21 -11.42 18.48 -17.72
C ARG A 21 -10.38 18.68 -18.82
N ALA A 22 -9.13 18.29 -18.60
CA ALA A 22 -8.07 18.37 -19.60
C ALA A 22 -8.38 17.47 -20.81
N LEU A 23 -8.84 16.25 -20.56
CA LEU A 23 -9.21 15.30 -21.60
C LEU A 23 -10.45 15.78 -22.39
N ALA A 24 -11.45 16.33 -21.71
CA ALA A 24 -12.68 16.84 -22.31
C ALA A 24 -12.50 18.19 -23.04
N ALA A 25 -11.40 18.90 -22.83
CA ALA A 25 -11.18 20.21 -23.44
C ALA A 25 -11.06 20.09 -24.97
N PRO A 26 -11.83 20.91 -25.75
CA PRO A 26 -11.88 20.79 -27.21
C PRO A 26 -10.60 21.26 -27.91
N GLY A 27 -9.73 22.00 -27.21
CA GLY A 27 -8.52 22.57 -27.80
C GLY A 27 -7.29 22.41 -26.90
N ARG A 28 -6.11 22.39 -27.54
CA ARG A 28 -4.81 22.25 -26.87
C ARG A 28 -4.59 23.27 -25.74
N PRO A 29 -4.92 24.57 -25.85
CA PRO A 29 -4.73 25.51 -24.75
C PRO A 29 -5.57 25.19 -23.50
N GLY A 30 -6.84 24.84 -23.67
CA GLY A 30 -7.70 24.43 -22.55
C GLY A 30 -7.24 23.13 -21.90
N ALA A 31 -6.84 22.15 -22.70
CA ALA A 31 -6.27 20.89 -22.22
C ALA A 31 -4.98 21.14 -21.43
N ALA A 32 -4.06 21.96 -21.95
CA ALA A 32 -2.81 22.29 -21.26
C ALA A 32 -3.06 23.01 -19.94
N CYS A 33 -4.02 23.92 -19.91
CA CYS A 33 -4.38 24.65 -18.71
C CYS A 33 -4.86 23.71 -17.59
N TRP A 34 -5.81 22.82 -17.87
CA TRP A 34 -6.31 21.85 -16.89
C TRP A 34 -5.29 20.78 -16.55
N ALA A 35 -4.47 20.32 -17.50
CA ALA A 35 -3.36 19.40 -17.21
C ALA A 35 -2.34 20.03 -16.24
N SER A 36 -2.01 21.33 -16.43
CA SER A 36 -1.16 22.06 -15.49
C SER A 36 -1.76 22.10 -14.08
N ARG A 37 -3.08 22.32 -13.96
CA ARG A 37 -3.78 22.27 -12.66
C ARG A 37 -3.73 20.86 -12.03
N ALA A 38 -3.89 19.81 -12.82
CA ALA A 38 -3.72 18.44 -12.32
C ALA A 38 -2.31 18.23 -11.76
N MET A 39 -1.28 18.64 -12.48
CA MET A 39 0.12 18.51 -12.04
C MET A 39 0.44 19.39 -10.82
N GLU A 40 -0.20 20.54 -10.65
CA GLU A 40 -0.10 21.33 -9.42
C GLU A 40 -0.68 20.60 -8.21
N GLN A 41 -1.88 20.01 -8.32
CA GLN A 41 -2.50 19.23 -7.26
C GLN A 41 -1.66 18.02 -6.90
N ARG A 42 -1.19 17.28 -7.91
CA ARG A 42 -0.29 16.14 -7.72
C ARG A 42 1.00 16.53 -7.00
N ARG A 43 1.66 17.59 -7.43
CA ARG A 43 2.90 18.07 -6.79
C ARG A 43 2.67 18.45 -5.34
N ALA A 44 1.59 19.20 -5.04
CA ALA A 44 1.24 19.58 -3.68
C ALA A 44 0.96 18.35 -2.79
N ARG A 45 0.27 17.34 -3.33
CA ARG A 45 -0.01 16.07 -2.67
C ARG A 45 1.27 15.27 -2.42
N PHE A 46 2.10 15.08 -3.43
CA PHE A 46 3.36 14.32 -3.34
C PHE A 46 4.36 14.95 -2.38
N ALA A 47 4.38 16.28 -2.26
CA ALA A 47 5.24 16.97 -1.29
C ALA A 47 4.89 16.66 0.19
N ARG A 48 3.70 16.12 0.45
CA ARG A 48 3.23 15.73 1.78
C ARG A 48 3.26 14.22 2.02
N MET A 49 3.63 13.45 1.00
CA MET A 49 3.65 11.97 1.08
C MET A 49 5.06 11.46 1.33
N PRO A 50 5.19 10.30 2.01
CA PRO A 50 6.46 9.57 2.04
C PRO A 50 6.96 9.25 0.63
N ALA A 51 8.28 9.31 0.43
CA ALA A 51 8.91 9.07 -0.88
C ALA A 51 8.56 7.68 -1.45
N GLY A 52 8.51 6.65 -0.61
CA GLY A 52 8.08 5.30 -0.99
C GLY A 52 6.64 5.24 -1.51
N SER A 53 5.72 6.03 -0.94
CA SER A 53 4.34 6.12 -1.42
C SER A 53 4.23 6.80 -2.78
N VAL A 54 5.04 7.85 -3.02
CA VAL A 54 5.14 8.52 -4.32
C VAL A 54 5.71 7.56 -5.37
N GLY A 55 6.80 6.86 -5.03
CA GLY A 55 7.41 5.85 -5.90
C GLY A 55 6.44 4.73 -6.25
N TYR A 56 5.68 4.24 -5.28
CA TYR A 56 4.66 3.21 -5.48
C TYR A 56 3.57 3.65 -6.47
N GLU A 57 3.04 4.88 -6.34
CA GLU A 57 2.01 5.41 -7.24
C GLU A 57 2.55 5.55 -8.67
N ARG A 58 3.71 6.16 -8.87
CA ARG A 58 4.37 6.30 -10.18
C ARG A 58 4.67 4.96 -10.83
N TRP A 59 5.18 4.01 -10.05
CA TRP A 59 5.51 2.67 -10.54
C TRP A 59 4.26 1.94 -11.06
N ASN A 60 3.16 2.01 -10.32
CA ASN A 60 1.90 1.40 -10.76
C ASN A 60 1.32 2.11 -11.99
N GLU A 61 1.42 3.44 -12.10
CA GLU A 61 0.99 4.19 -13.29
C GLU A 61 1.80 3.78 -14.52
N LEU A 62 3.12 3.59 -14.39
CA LEU A 62 3.98 3.14 -15.49
C LEU A 62 3.69 1.69 -15.91
N ASN A 63 3.41 0.78 -14.98
CA ASN A 63 3.23 -0.63 -15.31
C ASN A 63 1.76 -0.95 -15.62
N GLU A 64 0.89 -0.79 -14.63
CA GLU A 64 -0.53 -1.14 -14.76
C GLU A 64 -1.29 -0.10 -15.59
N GLY A 65 -0.98 1.18 -15.38
CA GLY A 65 -1.62 2.28 -16.10
C GLY A 65 -1.30 2.28 -17.61
N LEU A 66 -0.03 2.06 -17.99
CA LEU A 66 0.33 1.93 -19.41
C LEU A 66 -0.21 0.64 -20.04
N ALA A 67 -0.28 -0.45 -19.28
CA ALA A 67 -0.94 -1.66 -19.78
C ALA A 67 -2.41 -1.39 -20.12
N SER A 68 -3.14 -0.69 -19.23
CA SER A 68 -4.52 -0.27 -19.47
C SER A 68 -4.64 0.68 -20.68
N TYR A 69 -3.72 1.66 -20.80
CA TYR A 69 -3.68 2.55 -21.95
C TYR A 69 -3.50 1.77 -23.28
N LEU A 70 -2.61 0.79 -23.33
CA LEU A 70 -2.40 -0.04 -24.53
C LEU A 70 -3.62 -0.92 -24.84
N GLU A 71 -4.30 -1.42 -23.80
CA GLU A 71 -5.56 -2.15 -23.96
C GLU A 71 -6.65 -1.24 -24.53
N ASP A 72 -6.78 -0.02 -24.04
CA ASP A 72 -7.72 0.98 -24.57
C ASP A 72 -7.45 1.31 -26.03
N LEU A 73 -6.19 1.51 -26.41
CA LEU A 73 -5.80 1.71 -27.82
C LEU A 73 -6.17 0.51 -28.70
N ALA A 74 -5.90 -0.73 -28.22
CA ALA A 74 -6.19 -1.94 -28.97
C ALA A 74 -7.70 -2.17 -29.15
N GLN A 75 -8.52 -1.66 -28.22
CA GLN A 75 -9.98 -1.73 -28.25
C GLN A 75 -10.64 -0.48 -28.86
N GLU A 76 -9.83 0.43 -29.41
CA GLU A 76 -10.30 1.72 -29.97
C GLU A 76 -11.11 2.57 -28.96
N ARG A 77 -10.84 2.40 -27.67
CA ARG A 77 -11.40 3.24 -26.61
C ARG A 77 -10.54 4.50 -26.49
N HIS A 78 -11.17 5.67 -26.55
CA HIS A 78 -10.45 6.94 -26.62
C HIS A 78 -10.62 7.85 -25.41
N ALA A 79 -11.19 7.35 -24.33
CA ALA A 79 -11.34 8.14 -23.11
C ALA A 79 -11.23 7.23 -21.88
N PRO A 80 -10.22 7.44 -21.02
CA PRO A 80 -10.12 6.73 -19.76
C PRO A 80 -11.31 7.10 -18.85
N ASP A 81 -11.83 6.12 -18.14
CA ASP A 81 -12.92 6.32 -17.18
C ASP A 81 -12.37 6.92 -15.88
N LEU A 82 -12.51 8.24 -15.77
CA LEU A 82 -12.19 8.97 -14.55
C LEU A 82 -13.49 9.31 -13.81
N PRO A 83 -13.69 8.80 -12.57
CA PRO A 83 -14.94 9.04 -11.84
C PRO A 83 -15.14 10.53 -11.55
N ALA A 84 -16.38 11.01 -11.76
CA ALA A 84 -16.74 12.42 -11.59
C ALA A 84 -16.53 12.92 -10.16
N ASP A 85 -16.72 12.05 -9.15
CA ASP A 85 -16.51 12.38 -7.74
C ASP A 85 -15.09 12.05 -7.24
N GLY A 86 -14.21 11.68 -8.20
CA GLY A 86 -12.86 11.23 -7.91
C GLY A 86 -12.81 9.83 -7.27
N TYR A 87 -11.62 9.43 -6.89
CA TYR A 87 -11.38 8.12 -6.31
C TYR A 87 -11.59 8.11 -4.78
N GLY A 88 -11.96 6.95 -4.24
CA GLY A 88 -12.06 6.74 -2.79
C GLY A 88 -10.67 6.67 -2.11
N PRO A 89 -10.62 6.67 -0.76
CA PRO A 89 -9.35 6.72 -0.03
C PRO A 89 -8.49 5.46 -0.21
N ASP A 90 -9.10 4.28 -0.33
CA ASP A 90 -8.46 2.96 -0.42
C ASP A 90 -8.25 2.46 -1.87
N THR A 91 -8.51 3.31 -2.85
CA THR A 91 -8.48 2.95 -4.27
C THR A 91 -7.18 3.27 -4.98
N VAL A 92 -6.08 3.51 -4.28
CA VAL A 92 -4.80 3.91 -4.90
C VAL A 92 -4.34 2.92 -5.98
N ARG A 93 -4.50 1.63 -5.72
CA ARG A 93 -4.10 0.58 -6.67
C ARG A 93 -5.00 0.51 -7.92
N THR A 94 -6.30 0.73 -7.76
CA THR A 94 -7.24 0.65 -8.88
C THR A 94 -7.35 1.95 -9.65
N ALA A 95 -7.03 3.08 -9.05
CA ALA A 95 -7.08 4.39 -9.72
C ALA A 95 -6.07 4.52 -10.85
N VAL A 96 -4.97 3.76 -10.83
CA VAL A 96 -3.94 3.81 -11.86
C VAL A 96 -4.45 3.36 -13.23
N TYR A 97 -5.46 2.48 -13.25
CA TYR A 97 -6.12 2.04 -14.51
C TYR A 97 -6.90 3.15 -15.23
N GLY A 98 -7.23 4.23 -14.53
CA GLY A 98 -7.81 5.43 -15.16
C GLY A 98 -6.82 6.58 -15.25
N VAL A 99 -6.03 6.82 -14.20
CA VAL A 99 -5.09 7.93 -14.14
C VAL A 99 -3.91 7.74 -15.11
N GLY A 100 -3.35 6.52 -15.20
CA GLY A 100 -2.26 6.21 -16.12
C GLY A 100 -2.64 6.47 -17.59
N PRO A 101 -3.73 5.89 -18.11
CA PRO A 101 -4.24 6.21 -19.44
C PRO A 101 -4.51 7.70 -19.65
N ALA A 102 -5.07 8.39 -18.64
CA ALA A 102 -5.34 9.83 -18.74
C ALA A 102 -4.06 10.65 -18.93
N LEU A 103 -2.98 10.30 -18.20
CA LEU A 103 -1.68 10.95 -18.38
C LEU A 103 -1.07 10.61 -19.74
N ALA A 104 -1.17 9.37 -20.21
CA ALA A 104 -0.67 8.93 -21.50
C ALA A 104 -1.39 9.62 -22.67
N ASP A 105 -2.73 9.73 -22.63
CA ASP A 105 -3.51 10.45 -23.62
C ASP A 105 -3.16 11.95 -23.68
N LEU A 106 -2.89 12.56 -22.54
CA LEU A 106 -2.42 13.95 -22.52
C LEU A 106 -1.00 14.06 -23.09
N LEU A 107 -0.12 13.10 -22.79
CA LEU A 107 1.21 13.04 -23.41
C LEU A 107 1.12 12.89 -24.92
N ASP A 108 0.24 12.06 -25.47
CA ASP A 108 0.02 11.96 -26.92
C ASP A 108 -0.40 13.30 -27.54
N ARG A 109 -1.09 14.15 -26.78
CA ARG A 109 -1.49 15.50 -27.26
C ARG A 109 -0.33 16.51 -27.23
N PHE A 110 0.61 16.37 -26.28
CA PHE A 110 1.62 17.41 -26.01
C PHE A 110 3.03 17.02 -26.45
N ASP A 111 3.38 15.72 -26.43
CA ASP A 111 4.71 15.22 -26.76
C ASP A 111 4.64 13.91 -27.54
N SER A 112 4.82 13.96 -28.84
CA SER A 112 4.82 12.76 -29.69
C SER A 112 5.99 11.80 -29.42
N ALA A 113 7.02 12.23 -28.71
CA ALA A 113 8.23 11.44 -28.41
C ALA A 113 8.24 10.85 -26.99
N TRP A 114 7.19 11.04 -26.20
CA TRP A 114 7.17 10.62 -24.80
C TRP A 114 7.42 9.11 -24.61
N LYS A 115 6.96 8.26 -25.52
CA LYS A 115 7.18 6.81 -25.48
C LYS A 115 8.67 6.46 -25.56
N THR A 116 9.42 7.13 -26.44
CA THR A 116 10.86 6.97 -26.55
C THR A 116 11.60 7.45 -25.28
N LYS A 117 11.09 8.50 -24.62
CA LYS A 117 11.65 8.97 -23.34
C LYS A 117 11.47 7.95 -22.22
N ILE A 118 10.33 7.23 -22.19
CA ILE A 118 10.11 6.12 -21.25
C ILE A 118 11.07 4.96 -21.54
N ASP A 119 11.15 4.52 -22.80
CA ASP A 119 11.99 3.39 -23.21
C ASP A 119 13.50 3.65 -22.92
N SER A 120 13.93 4.90 -23.02
CA SER A 120 15.31 5.30 -22.69
C SER A 120 15.58 5.48 -21.18
N GLY A 121 14.57 5.30 -20.32
CA GLY A 121 14.70 5.50 -18.87
C GLY A 121 14.92 6.97 -18.46
N THR A 122 14.59 7.92 -19.33
CA THR A 122 14.81 9.36 -19.08
C THR A 122 13.87 9.92 -18.01
N ALA A 123 12.74 9.24 -17.73
CA ALA A 123 11.77 9.69 -16.74
C ALA A 123 11.34 8.54 -15.81
N ALA A 124 11.17 8.87 -14.54
CA ALA A 124 10.70 7.93 -13.52
C ALA A 124 9.15 7.89 -13.38
N GLY A 125 8.41 8.68 -14.17
CA GLY A 125 6.95 8.72 -14.13
C GLY A 125 6.33 9.54 -15.25
N LEU A 126 5.09 9.21 -15.61
CA LEU A 126 4.30 9.91 -16.65
C LEU A 126 4.05 11.40 -16.28
N ASP A 127 3.85 11.66 -14.99
CA ASP A 127 3.65 13.01 -14.45
C ASP A 127 4.86 13.93 -14.67
N GLN A 128 6.06 13.38 -14.62
CA GLN A 128 7.29 14.13 -14.86
C GLN A 128 7.41 14.55 -16.31
N LEU A 129 7.14 13.64 -17.25
CA LEU A 129 7.12 13.95 -18.68
C LEU A 129 6.06 15.00 -19.00
N LEU A 130 4.83 14.80 -18.54
CA LEU A 130 3.76 15.73 -18.79
C LEU A 130 4.06 17.13 -18.26
N THR A 131 4.70 17.25 -17.09
CA THR A 131 5.07 18.55 -16.52
C THR A 131 6.10 19.31 -17.37
N VAL A 132 7.06 18.61 -17.97
CA VAL A 132 8.09 19.23 -18.84
C VAL A 132 7.50 19.72 -20.16
N ASP A 133 6.59 18.94 -20.74
CA ASP A 133 6.08 19.16 -22.08
C ASP A 133 4.80 20.03 -22.13
N LEU A 134 4.24 20.34 -20.94
CA LEU A 134 3.15 21.32 -20.88
C LEU A 134 3.70 22.70 -21.24
N PRO A 135 3.12 23.37 -22.25
CA PRO A 135 3.46 24.76 -22.51
C PRO A 135 3.24 25.54 -21.23
N LEU A 136 4.16 26.48 -20.92
CA LEU A 136 3.97 27.43 -19.82
C LEU A 136 2.63 28.12 -20.10
N ALA A 137 1.57 27.53 -19.58
CA ALA A 137 0.25 28.02 -19.83
C ALA A 137 0.16 29.40 -19.21
N GLU A 138 -0.12 30.39 -20.02
CA GLU A 138 -0.80 31.57 -19.54
C GLU A 138 -2.07 31.08 -18.84
N SER A 139 -1.94 30.81 -17.56
CA SER A 139 -2.93 30.10 -16.71
C SER A 139 -4.15 30.99 -16.37
N ALA A 140 -4.43 31.97 -17.22
CA ALA A 140 -5.57 32.85 -17.12
C ALA A 140 -6.82 32.15 -17.65
N GLY A 141 -7.51 31.33 -16.85
CA GLY A 141 -8.86 30.88 -17.21
C GLY A 141 -9.30 29.53 -16.67
N CYS A 142 -8.43 28.66 -16.17
CA CYS A 142 -8.83 27.40 -15.55
C CYS A 142 -8.46 27.40 -14.05
N SER A 143 -9.46 27.47 -13.22
CA SER A 143 -9.29 27.34 -11.76
C SER A 143 -10.53 26.69 -11.18
N PHE A 144 -10.33 25.93 -10.12
CA PHE A 144 -11.46 25.45 -9.33
C PHE A 144 -12.08 26.61 -8.57
N THR A 145 -13.41 26.66 -8.54
CA THR A 145 -14.12 27.61 -7.69
C THR A 145 -13.96 27.27 -6.21
N ALA A 146 -14.29 28.22 -5.33
CA ALA A 146 -14.28 27.97 -3.89
C ALA A 146 -15.23 26.83 -3.50
N GLU A 147 -16.41 26.78 -4.14
CA GLU A 147 -17.43 25.76 -3.91
C GLU A 147 -16.97 24.37 -4.36
N GLU A 148 -16.25 24.26 -5.47
CA GLU A 148 -15.68 22.98 -5.96
C GLU A 148 -14.63 22.45 -4.99
N LYS A 149 -13.73 23.32 -4.51
CA LYS A 149 -12.70 22.95 -3.54
C LYS A 149 -13.32 22.53 -2.20
N GLU A 150 -14.32 23.25 -1.73
CA GLU A 150 -14.99 22.94 -0.47
C GLU A 150 -15.78 21.63 -0.57
N ARG A 151 -16.47 21.39 -1.68
CA ARG A 151 -17.15 20.11 -1.94
C ARG A 151 -16.16 18.94 -1.92
N ALA A 152 -15.04 19.05 -2.64
CA ALA A 152 -14.01 18.01 -2.66
C ALA A 152 -13.45 17.74 -1.26
N ARG A 153 -13.24 18.80 -0.46
CA ARG A 153 -12.77 18.68 0.92
C ARG A 153 -13.79 18.01 1.83
N ALA A 154 -15.05 18.43 1.78
CA ALA A 154 -16.12 17.86 2.59
C ALA A 154 -16.30 16.37 2.31
N GLN A 155 -16.39 15.98 1.03
CA GLN A 155 -16.50 14.58 0.63
C GLN A 155 -15.27 13.75 1.03
N ALA A 156 -14.06 14.31 0.88
CA ALA A 156 -12.83 13.62 1.30
C ALA A 156 -12.82 13.40 2.82
N GLY A 157 -13.25 14.41 3.60
CA GLY A 157 -13.38 14.29 5.05
C GLY A 157 -14.38 13.20 5.48
N GLU A 158 -15.53 13.15 4.84
CA GLU A 158 -16.54 12.12 5.12
C GLU A 158 -16.02 10.71 4.80
N ASP A 159 -15.38 10.53 3.64
CA ASP A 159 -14.94 9.21 3.21
C ASP A 159 -13.74 8.70 4.00
N THR A 160 -12.80 9.57 4.35
CA THR A 160 -11.70 9.20 5.26
C THR A 160 -12.21 8.89 6.67
N ALA A 161 -13.20 9.63 7.18
CA ALA A 161 -13.82 9.32 8.46
C ALA A 161 -14.54 7.96 8.46
N LYS A 162 -15.25 7.63 7.36
CA LYS A 162 -15.87 6.31 7.17
C LYS A 162 -14.82 5.21 7.14
N LEU A 163 -13.72 5.39 6.38
CA LEU A 163 -12.62 4.43 6.31
C LEU A 163 -12.02 4.17 7.71
N VAL A 164 -11.69 5.22 8.46
CA VAL A 164 -11.12 5.09 9.81
C VAL A 164 -12.09 4.41 10.77
N THR A 165 -13.39 4.73 10.67
CA THR A 165 -14.43 4.10 11.49
C THR A 165 -14.59 2.62 11.15
N GLY A 166 -14.60 2.28 9.86
CA GLY A 166 -14.64 0.89 9.38
C GLY A 166 -13.47 0.07 9.91
N ARG A 167 -12.25 0.56 9.73
CA ARG A 167 -11.02 -0.10 10.24
C ARG A 167 -11.05 -0.37 11.73
N LYS A 168 -11.54 0.60 12.53
CA LYS A 168 -11.70 0.41 13.98
C LYS A 168 -12.74 -0.67 14.29
N ALA A 169 -13.84 -0.70 13.54
CA ALA A 169 -14.90 -1.70 13.72
C ALA A 169 -14.38 -3.11 13.34
N ASP A 170 -13.67 -3.25 12.22
CA ASP A 170 -13.11 -4.53 11.78
C ASP A 170 -12.06 -5.06 12.75
N ARG A 171 -11.19 -4.17 13.25
CA ARG A 171 -10.25 -4.52 14.31
C ARG A 171 -10.97 -5.00 15.58
N ALA A 172 -11.99 -4.27 16.02
CA ALA A 172 -12.77 -4.63 17.20
C ALA A 172 -13.49 -5.98 17.00
N ALA A 173 -14.10 -6.18 15.83
CA ALA A 173 -14.78 -7.44 15.49
C ALA A 173 -13.81 -8.63 15.46
N PHE A 174 -12.60 -8.44 14.91
CA PHE A 174 -11.56 -9.47 14.92
C PHE A 174 -11.20 -9.91 16.34
N PHE A 175 -11.01 -8.96 17.27
CA PHE A 175 -10.65 -9.27 18.65
C PHE A 175 -11.83 -9.71 19.54
N ALA A 176 -13.06 -9.40 19.14
CA ALA A 176 -14.26 -9.80 19.89
C ALA A 176 -14.69 -11.26 19.64
N ARG A 177 -14.09 -11.96 18.69
CA ARG A 177 -14.44 -13.34 18.36
C ARG A 177 -14.28 -14.25 19.56
N PRO A 178 -15.31 -15.05 19.89
CA PRO A 178 -15.22 -16.00 20.99
C PRO A 178 -14.25 -17.14 20.65
N GLY A 179 -13.65 -17.75 21.67
CA GLY A 179 -12.74 -18.88 21.50
C GLY A 179 -11.30 -18.57 21.91
N VAL A 180 -10.37 -19.36 21.41
CA VAL A 180 -8.95 -19.23 21.71
C VAL A 180 -8.30 -18.21 20.78
N ARG A 181 -7.31 -17.49 21.28
CA ARG A 181 -6.45 -16.60 20.51
C ARG A 181 -5.03 -17.17 20.49
N LEU A 182 -4.45 -17.26 19.28
CA LEU A 182 -3.04 -17.59 19.11
C LEU A 182 -2.29 -16.31 18.73
N VAL A 183 -1.22 -16.02 19.44
CA VAL A 183 -0.35 -14.86 19.18
C VAL A 183 1.08 -15.34 18.99
N ILE A 184 1.69 -15.00 17.88
CA ILE A 184 3.11 -15.29 17.61
C ILE A 184 3.85 -13.95 17.60
N GLU A 185 4.78 -13.80 18.53
CA GLU A 185 5.62 -12.60 18.67
C GLU A 185 7.05 -12.93 18.23
N ALA A 186 7.46 -12.40 17.10
CA ALA A 186 8.76 -12.68 16.49
C ALA A 186 9.95 -11.98 17.17
N GLY A 187 9.68 -11.04 18.07
CA GLY A 187 10.72 -10.35 18.86
C GLY A 187 11.74 -9.61 17.98
N SER A 188 13.02 -9.92 18.18
CA SER A 188 14.14 -9.36 17.39
C SER A 188 14.31 -9.98 16.00
N HIS A 189 13.53 -11.02 15.67
CA HIS A 189 13.59 -11.75 14.39
C HIS A 189 12.29 -11.63 13.62
N PRO A 190 11.98 -10.46 13.02
CA PRO A 190 10.76 -10.28 12.25
C PRO A 190 10.59 -11.36 11.17
N LEU A 191 9.35 -11.78 10.98
CA LEU A 191 9.02 -12.76 9.95
C LEU A 191 8.92 -12.06 8.58
N GLY A 192 9.70 -12.51 7.61
CA GLY A 192 9.67 -12.01 6.25
C GLY A 192 8.48 -12.57 5.47
N LEU A 193 7.89 -11.74 4.62
CA LEU A 193 6.79 -12.13 3.74
C LEU A 193 7.30 -13.09 2.65
N GLN A 194 6.59 -14.22 2.48
CA GLN A 194 6.84 -15.22 1.42
C GLN A 194 5.70 -15.26 0.41
N GLY A 195 4.46 -15.08 0.86
CA GLY A 195 3.29 -15.08 0.02
C GLY A 195 2.09 -14.47 0.73
N PHE A 196 1.19 -13.86 -0.04
CA PHE A 196 -0.05 -13.29 0.48
C PHE A 196 -1.08 -13.13 -0.65
N ASP A 197 -2.36 -12.94 -0.26
CA ASP A 197 -3.42 -12.58 -1.21
C ASP A 197 -3.63 -11.05 -1.18
N PRO A 198 -3.16 -10.31 -2.19
CA PRO A 198 -3.25 -8.86 -2.19
C PRO A 198 -4.67 -8.30 -2.34
N LEU A 199 -5.61 -9.13 -2.81
CA LEU A 199 -7.00 -8.74 -2.98
C LEU A 199 -7.84 -8.95 -1.71
N ASN A 200 -7.32 -9.76 -0.78
CA ASN A 200 -7.99 -10.14 0.45
C ASN A 200 -7.18 -9.70 1.68
N MET A 201 -6.69 -8.49 1.66
CA MET A 201 -6.03 -7.84 2.81
C MET A 201 -6.55 -6.43 3.01
N GLU A 202 -6.48 -5.95 4.25
CA GLU A 202 -6.93 -4.62 4.64
C GLU A 202 -5.94 -3.99 5.63
N ALA A 203 -5.43 -2.80 5.31
CA ALA A 203 -4.63 -2.03 6.26
C ALA A 203 -5.55 -1.39 7.30
N LEU A 204 -5.39 -1.75 8.58
CA LEU A 204 -6.22 -1.21 9.67
C LEU A 204 -5.70 0.11 10.25
N GLY A 205 -4.53 0.55 9.79
CA GLY A 205 -3.84 1.75 10.26
C GLY A 205 -2.59 1.40 11.08
N GLY A 206 -1.68 2.36 11.20
CA GLY A 206 -0.37 2.12 11.80
C GLY A 206 0.37 1.01 11.07
N SER A 207 0.82 -0.01 11.81
CA SER A 207 1.49 -1.18 11.26
C SER A 207 0.60 -2.44 11.14
N GLU A 208 -0.71 -2.31 11.37
CA GLU A 208 -1.63 -3.44 11.38
C GLU A 208 -2.22 -3.73 10.00
N VAL A 209 -2.19 -5.00 9.60
CA VAL A 209 -2.81 -5.51 8.35
C VAL A 209 -3.65 -6.74 8.65
N LEU A 210 -4.93 -6.70 8.29
CA LEU A 210 -5.84 -7.82 8.37
C LEU A 210 -5.80 -8.62 7.06
N HIS A 211 -5.35 -9.86 7.12
CA HIS A 211 -5.36 -10.83 6.02
C HIS A 211 -6.61 -11.69 6.13
N LYS A 212 -7.37 -11.81 5.04
CA LYS A 212 -8.65 -12.54 5.06
C LYS A 212 -8.54 -13.97 4.52
N ARG A 213 -7.43 -14.32 3.83
CA ARG A 213 -7.36 -15.60 3.13
C ARG A 213 -6.01 -16.31 3.18
N LEU A 214 -4.95 -15.67 2.71
CA LEU A 214 -3.63 -16.28 2.56
C LEU A 214 -2.54 -15.38 3.10
N LEU A 215 -1.67 -15.96 3.92
CA LEU A 215 -0.43 -15.32 4.35
C LEU A 215 0.63 -16.39 4.63
N GLN A 216 1.80 -16.24 4.04
CA GLN A 216 2.96 -17.08 4.28
C GLN A 216 4.12 -16.21 4.78
N LEU A 217 4.67 -16.57 5.92
CA LEU A 217 5.77 -15.86 6.54
C LEU A 217 6.89 -16.83 6.93
N SER A 218 8.14 -16.34 6.89
CA SER A 218 9.29 -17.12 7.37
C SER A 218 10.42 -16.24 7.88
N ASN A 219 11.31 -16.85 8.67
CA ASN A 219 12.62 -16.33 9.00
C ASN A 219 13.59 -17.52 9.20
N ASP A 220 14.79 -17.27 9.70
CA ASP A 220 15.79 -18.29 10.05
C ASP A 220 15.34 -19.25 11.15
N ARG A 221 14.30 -18.94 11.89
CA ARG A 221 13.75 -19.73 13.01
C ARG A 221 12.48 -20.49 12.66
N GLY A 222 11.92 -20.30 11.47
CA GLY A 222 10.78 -21.08 11.07
C GLY A 222 9.91 -20.51 9.99
N THR A 223 8.83 -21.23 9.72
CA THR A 223 7.83 -20.92 8.71
C THR A 223 6.45 -20.98 9.31
N LEU A 224 5.53 -20.21 8.77
CA LEU A 224 4.12 -20.28 9.09
C LEU A 224 3.25 -19.97 7.87
N GLU A 225 2.09 -20.59 7.83
CA GLU A 225 1.09 -20.38 6.79
C GLU A 225 -0.29 -20.20 7.40
N VAL A 226 -1.02 -19.20 6.90
CA VAL A 226 -2.45 -18.99 7.13
C VAL A 226 -3.16 -19.24 5.80
N PHE A 227 -4.17 -20.09 5.78
CA PHE A 227 -4.95 -20.41 4.59
C PHE A 227 -6.44 -20.48 4.90
N ASN A 228 -7.25 -19.77 4.09
CA ASN A 228 -8.72 -19.64 4.26
C ASN A 228 -9.15 -19.22 5.68
N ARG A 229 -8.35 -18.37 6.32
CA ARG A 229 -8.59 -17.86 7.66
C ARG A 229 -8.12 -16.42 7.78
N GLU A 230 -8.77 -15.66 8.64
CA GLU A 230 -8.31 -14.32 8.96
C GLU A 230 -7.16 -14.34 9.96
N ALA A 231 -6.17 -13.48 9.69
CA ALA A 231 -5.04 -13.24 10.56
C ALA A 231 -4.72 -11.75 10.59
N LEU A 232 -4.39 -11.24 11.77
CA LEU A 232 -3.91 -9.86 11.94
C LEU A 232 -2.39 -9.89 12.09
N THR A 233 -1.69 -9.12 11.26
CA THR A 233 -0.26 -8.88 11.41
C THR A 233 0.00 -7.48 11.93
N GLU A 234 1.06 -7.34 12.72
CA GLU A 234 1.64 -6.08 13.11
C GLU A 234 3.10 -6.06 12.61
N GLY A 235 3.41 -5.11 11.74
CA GLY A 235 4.72 -5.00 11.12
C GLY A 235 5.78 -4.39 12.03
N ALA A 236 7.03 -4.55 11.64
CA ALA A 236 8.13 -3.75 12.17
C ALA A 236 7.94 -2.29 11.76
N ASP A 237 8.55 -1.37 12.51
CA ASP A 237 8.60 0.03 12.09
C ASP A 237 9.37 0.12 10.76
N ALA A 238 8.64 0.51 9.73
CA ALA A 238 9.10 0.42 8.35
C ALA A 238 9.58 1.76 7.79
N GLY A 239 9.47 2.84 8.56
CA GLY A 239 9.69 4.19 8.02
C GLY A 239 8.77 4.43 6.82
N ASP A 240 9.34 4.61 5.63
CA ASP A 240 8.59 4.89 4.39
C ASP A 240 8.08 3.62 3.68
N HIS A 241 8.36 2.42 4.18
CA HIS A 241 7.94 1.17 3.57
C HIS A 241 6.59 0.68 4.12
N HIS A 242 5.91 -0.15 3.36
CA HIS A 242 4.71 -0.82 3.88
C HIS A 242 5.08 -1.79 5.01
N PRO A 243 4.39 -1.78 6.16
CA PRO A 243 4.75 -2.58 7.35
C PRO A 243 4.96 -4.07 7.07
N LEU A 244 4.16 -4.64 6.16
CA LEU A 244 4.25 -6.05 5.78
C LEU A 244 5.61 -6.40 5.15
N PHE A 245 6.23 -5.49 4.41
CA PHE A 245 7.52 -5.72 3.74
C PHE A 245 8.73 -5.41 4.63
N ALA A 246 8.53 -4.66 5.72
CA ALA A 246 9.57 -4.43 6.72
C ALA A 246 9.75 -5.60 7.71
N GLY A 247 8.90 -6.61 7.56
CA GLY A 247 8.84 -7.78 8.43
C GLY A 247 7.72 -7.69 9.47
N VAL A 248 7.15 -8.84 9.77
CA VAL A 248 6.04 -8.99 10.71
C VAL A 248 6.59 -9.29 12.09
N ARG A 249 6.26 -8.48 13.09
CA ARG A 249 6.62 -8.68 14.49
C ARG A 249 5.61 -9.53 15.23
N THR A 250 4.32 -9.34 14.93
CA THR A 250 3.26 -10.07 15.60
C THR A 250 2.28 -10.62 14.58
N LEU A 251 1.92 -11.88 14.70
CA LEU A 251 0.78 -12.49 14.02
C LEU A 251 -0.23 -12.93 15.06
N THR A 252 -1.48 -12.54 14.86
CA THR A 252 -2.60 -12.95 15.72
C THR A 252 -3.65 -13.69 14.92
N LEU A 253 -4.08 -14.86 15.42
CA LEU A 253 -5.31 -15.54 15.03
C LEU A 253 -6.33 -15.40 16.15
N SER A 254 -7.56 -15.02 15.84
CA SER A 254 -8.64 -14.88 16.81
C SER A 254 -9.80 -15.82 16.47
N GLY A 255 -10.58 -16.20 17.52
CA GLY A 255 -11.78 -17.01 17.31
C GLY A 255 -11.49 -18.47 16.93
N LEU A 256 -10.43 -19.08 17.46
CA LEU A 256 -10.18 -20.50 17.27
C LEU A 256 -11.20 -21.30 18.08
N ALA A 257 -11.90 -22.23 17.42
CA ALA A 257 -12.91 -23.06 18.07
C ALA A 257 -12.33 -24.00 19.13
N ALA A 258 -11.07 -24.40 18.96
CA ALA A 258 -10.34 -25.24 19.89
C ALA A 258 -8.89 -24.74 20.01
N GLU A 259 -8.18 -25.24 21.02
CA GLU A 259 -6.73 -24.99 21.12
C GLU A 259 -6.00 -25.60 19.94
N PRO A 260 -5.01 -24.88 19.38
CA PRO A 260 -4.10 -25.46 18.41
C PRO A 260 -3.39 -26.68 18.99
N LYS A 261 -3.23 -27.69 18.15
CA LYS A 261 -2.37 -28.83 18.49
C LYS A 261 -0.91 -28.34 18.46
N VAL A 262 -0.26 -28.41 19.61
CA VAL A 262 1.15 -28.05 19.75
C VAL A 262 1.95 -29.32 20.00
N THR A 263 2.90 -29.64 19.15
CA THR A 263 3.83 -30.76 19.31
C THR A 263 5.26 -30.24 19.36
N ARG A 264 6.11 -30.89 20.14
CA ARG A 264 7.52 -30.52 20.30
C ARG A 264 8.42 -31.70 19.93
N GLU A 265 9.34 -31.47 19.02
CA GLU A 265 10.35 -32.43 18.58
C GLU A 265 11.73 -31.78 18.76
N GLY A 266 12.41 -32.06 19.87
CA GLY A 266 13.63 -31.37 20.26
C GLY A 266 13.38 -29.87 20.47
N GLU A 267 14.10 -29.02 19.72
CA GLU A 267 13.92 -27.57 19.75
C GLU A 267 12.78 -27.08 18.82
N THR A 268 12.22 -27.96 18.02
CA THR A 268 11.18 -27.59 17.04
C THR A 268 9.79 -27.68 17.66
N VAL A 269 9.02 -26.63 17.54
CA VAL A 269 7.61 -26.55 17.92
C VAL A 269 6.78 -26.54 16.63
N LYS A 270 5.88 -27.50 16.49
CA LYS A 270 4.88 -27.54 15.42
C LYS A 270 3.53 -27.16 15.98
N ILE A 271 2.82 -26.31 15.27
CA ILE A 271 1.50 -25.78 15.66
C ILE A 271 0.56 -26.01 14.50
N GLU A 272 -0.56 -26.66 14.77
CA GLU A 272 -1.57 -27.01 13.78
C GLU A 272 -2.97 -26.64 14.30
N THR A 273 -3.74 -25.93 13.49
CA THR A 273 -5.16 -25.72 13.70
C THR A 273 -5.84 -25.51 12.33
N GLU A 274 -7.16 -25.44 12.32
CA GLU A 274 -7.88 -25.18 11.08
C GLU A 274 -7.41 -23.88 10.42
N GLY A 275 -6.94 -23.98 9.19
CA GLY A 275 -6.46 -22.85 8.40
C GLY A 275 -5.12 -22.25 8.86
N PHE A 276 -4.34 -22.97 9.69
CA PHE A 276 -3.04 -22.49 10.13
C PHE A 276 -2.07 -23.62 10.46
N THR A 277 -0.85 -23.47 10.00
CA THR A 277 0.28 -24.33 10.35
C THR A 277 1.53 -23.48 10.62
N ALA A 278 2.35 -23.93 11.57
CA ALA A 278 3.66 -23.33 11.82
C ALA A 278 4.67 -24.37 12.26
N THR A 279 5.94 -24.19 11.87
CA THR A 279 7.09 -24.95 12.31
C THR A 279 8.17 -23.97 12.77
N LEU A 280 8.42 -23.92 14.07
CA LEU A 280 9.21 -22.89 14.72
C LEU A 280 10.31 -23.51 15.57
N LYS A 281 11.56 -23.08 15.39
CA LYS A 281 12.73 -23.58 16.14
C LYS A 281 13.00 -22.65 17.33
N GLY A 282 13.25 -23.25 18.50
CA GLY A 282 13.59 -22.53 19.74
C GLY A 282 12.45 -21.69 20.33
N ALA A 283 11.21 -21.91 19.88
CA ALA A 283 10.07 -21.15 20.36
C ALA A 283 9.57 -21.63 21.73
N LEU A 284 9.13 -20.68 22.55
CA LEU A 284 8.46 -20.89 23.82
C LEU A 284 6.94 -20.79 23.64
N VAL A 285 6.20 -21.63 24.35
CA VAL A 285 4.74 -21.66 24.30
C VAL A 285 4.20 -21.39 25.68
N GLU A 286 3.42 -20.34 25.83
CA GLU A 286 2.78 -19.97 27.08
C GLU A 286 1.26 -19.88 26.87
N THR A 287 0.50 -20.31 27.88
CA THR A 287 -0.97 -20.17 27.87
C THR A 287 -1.39 -19.27 29.01
N THR A 288 -2.11 -18.21 28.68
CA THR A 288 -2.60 -17.21 29.66
C THR A 288 -4.06 -16.87 29.41
N GLY A 289 -4.70 -16.20 30.37
CA GLY A 289 -5.98 -15.50 30.19
C GLY A 289 -7.09 -15.98 31.12
N ASN A 290 -7.74 -14.99 31.74
CA ASN A 290 -9.03 -15.12 32.41
C ASN A 290 -10.09 -14.60 31.44
N GLY A 291 -10.87 -15.48 30.82
CA GLY A 291 -11.89 -15.16 29.82
C GLY A 291 -11.50 -15.66 28.43
N VAL A 292 -10.84 -14.85 27.62
CA VAL A 292 -10.28 -15.33 26.32
C VAL A 292 -8.97 -16.05 26.59
N ARG A 293 -8.89 -17.33 26.22
CA ARG A 293 -7.65 -18.10 26.34
C ARG A 293 -6.67 -17.67 25.27
N ILE A 294 -5.48 -17.26 25.65
CA ILE A 294 -4.42 -16.78 24.76
C ILE A 294 -3.27 -17.78 24.79
N ILE A 295 -2.91 -18.32 23.65
CA ILE A 295 -1.68 -19.10 23.45
C ILE A 295 -0.67 -18.15 22.81
N ARG A 296 0.43 -17.90 23.52
CA ARG A 296 1.49 -17.00 23.07
C ARG A 296 2.73 -17.80 22.71
N ILE A 297 3.28 -17.50 21.57
CA ILE A 297 4.52 -18.08 21.06
C ILE A 297 5.54 -16.95 20.96
N THR A 298 6.65 -17.13 21.64
CA THR A 298 7.74 -16.14 21.68
C THR A 298 9.08 -16.82 21.47
N TRP A 299 10.09 -16.04 21.18
CA TRP A 299 11.48 -16.50 21.21
C TRP A 299 12.23 -15.82 22.35
N PRO A 300 13.15 -16.53 23.02
CA PRO A 300 14.03 -15.90 23.99
C PRO A 300 14.88 -14.83 23.29
N PRO A 301 15.25 -13.74 23.97
CA PRO A 301 16.17 -12.77 23.43
C PRO A 301 17.50 -13.45 23.07
N ASP A 302 18.14 -12.94 22.01
CA ASP A 302 19.46 -13.44 21.65
C ASP A 302 20.46 -13.29 22.81
N PRO A 303 21.36 -14.24 22.97
CA PRO A 303 22.43 -14.06 23.92
C PRO A 303 23.26 -12.81 23.55
N PRO A 304 23.73 -12.05 24.55
CA PRO A 304 24.56 -10.89 24.24
C PRO A 304 25.78 -11.34 23.43
N PRO A 305 26.23 -10.55 22.47
CA PRO A 305 27.41 -10.88 21.67
C PRO A 305 28.60 -11.13 22.62
N PRO A 306 29.45 -12.11 22.33
CA PRO A 306 30.61 -12.38 23.16
C PRO A 306 31.46 -11.12 23.31
N ALA A 307 31.90 -10.86 24.55
CA ALA A 307 32.71 -9.69 24.88
C ALA A 307 33.96 -9.66 23.96
N GLY A 308 34.06 -8.64 23.10
CA GLY A 308 35.13 -8.50 22.10
C GLY A 308 34.72 -8.74 20.64
N ALA A 309 33.48 -9.09 20.34
CA ALA A 309 33.01 -9.16 18.95
C ALA A 309 32.88 -7.74 18.38
N THR A 310 33.66 -7.44 17.35
CA THR A 310 33.51 -6.21 16.57
C THR A 310 32.15 -6.27 15.84
N PRO A 311 31.32 -5.22 15.89
CA PRO A 311 30.07 -5.22 15.15
C PRO A 311 30.34 -5.44 13.65
N PRO A 312 29.49 -6.21 12.94
CA PRO A 312 29.65 -6.38 11.50
C PRO A 312 29.63 -5.02 10.84
N THR A 313 30.65 -4.74 10.03
CA THR A 313 30.72 -3.53 9.22
C THR A 313 29.49 -3.51 8.31
N ALA A 314 28.70 -2.44 8.38
CA ALA A 314 27.57 -2.26 7.49
C ALA A 314 28.04 -2.44 6.03
N PRO A 315 27.30 -3.19 5.20
CA PRO A 315 27.62 -3.29 3.79
C PRO A 315 27.67 -1.89 3.19
N GLY A 316 28.81 -1.53 2.62
CA GLY A 316 28.96 -0.26 1.93
C GLY A 316 27.95 -0.13 0.79
N PRO A 317 27.59 1.11 0.39
CA PRO A 317 26.68 1.32 -0.71
C PRO A 317 27.23 0.59 -1.95
N HIS A 318 26.43 -0.30 -2.52
CA HIS A 318 26.76 -0.92 -3.80
C HIS A 318 26.90 0.20 -4.84
N SER A 319 28.15 0.50 -5.24
CA SER A 319 28.42 1.29 -6.42
C SER A 319 27.99 0.44 -7.62
N SER A 320 26.87 0.77 -8.20
CA SER A 320 26.52 0.30 -9.55
C SER A 320 27.47 1.01 -10.52
N THR A 321 28.52 0.32 -10.91
CA THR A 321 29.24 0.58 -12.16
C THR A 321 28.72 -0.40 -13.18
N ASP A 322 28.27 0.18 -14.28
CA ASP A 322 27.90 -0.27 -15.64
C ASP A 322 26.41 -0.38 -15.92
#